data_07527e29ce4c3a6749cb022f137465ff
#
_entry.id   07527e29ce4c3a6749cb022f137465ff
#
_cell.length_a   1.000
_cell.length_b   1.000
_cell.length_c   1.000
_cell.angle_alpha   90.00
_cell.angle_beta   90.00
_cell.angle_gamma   90.00
#
_symmetry.space_group_name_H-M   'P 1'
#
loop_
_entity.id
_entity.type
_entity.pdbx_description
1 polymer ?
#
loop_
_entity_poly.entity_id
_entity_poly.type
_entity_poly.pdbx_seq_one_letter_code
_entity_poly.pdbx_strand_id
1 'polypeptide(L)'
;FAVFNLTRTHESNMWEQMDGEPIAPDPAVDLEAIEVPPYFPETPKVRQSLARNYANIEYNDRRLGEILGELAEDGLAENTAVFVWTDHGPMPRGKRWPHDSGIRSPLIARWPGGIAPGTVREELVSTIDLAPTVLSLCGVEIPQHIQGQAFLGPRAAPEREYVYAARDRYDEMYDTVRAVRDKRFKYIRHYHPEQPY
;
A
#
# COMPACT_ATOMS: atom_id res chain seq x y z
N PHE A 1 3.08 -11.10 17.98
CA PHE A 1 2.88 -10.75 16.56
C PHE A 1 1.39 -10.81 16.24
N ALA A 2 0.84 -9.73 15.68
CA ALA A 2 -0.54 -9.65 15.25
C ALA A 2 -0.61 -9.02 13.84
N VAL A 3 -1.59 -9.41 13.04
CA VAL A 3 -1.89 -8.85 11.72
C VAL A 3 -3.37 -8.51 11.65
N PHE A 4 -3.67 -7.29 11.24
CA PHE A 4 -5.03 -6.80 11.06
C PHE A 4 -5.25 -6.48 9.58
N ASN A 5 -6.24 -7.12 8.95
CA ASN A 5 -6.62 -6.86 7.57
C ASN A 5 -7.85 -5.93 7.55
N LEU A 6 -7.62 -4.64 7.32
CA LEU A 6 -8.66 -3.63 7.25
C LEU A 6 -9.16 -3.52 5.80
N THR A 7 -10.20 -4.26 5.46
CA THR A 7 -10.68 -4.44 4.08
C THR A 7 -11.60 -3.33 3.58
N ARG A 8 -11.94 -2.34 4.41
CA ARG A 8 -12.88 -1.28 4.04
C ARG A 8 -12.46 -0.47 2.81
N THR A 9 -11.15 -0.31 2.59
CA THR A 9 -10.59 0.40 1.43
C THR A 9 -10.55 -0.41 0.14
N HIS A 10 -11.01 -1.67 0.13
CA HIS A 10 -11.09 -2.46 -1.09
C HIS A 10 -11.98 -1.76 -2.13
N GLU A 11 -11.56 -1.77 -3.39
CA GLU A 11 -12.21 -1.01 -4.47
C GLU A 11 -13.70 -1.33 -4.67
N SER A 12 -14.16 -2.53 -4.31
CA SER A 12 -15.59 -2.88 -4.36
C SER A 12 -16.47 -1.98 -3.48
N ASN A 13 -15.91 -1.39 -2.43
CA ASN A 13 -16.62 -0.48 -1.55
C ASN A 13 -16.71 0.96 -2.09
N MET A 14 -16.15 1.22 -3.27
CA MET A 14 -16.26 2.49 -3.98
C MET A 14 -17.40 2.50 -5.00
N TRP A 15 -17.81 1.32 -5.45
CA TRP A 15 -18.83 1.14 -6.49
C TRP A 15 -20.21 1.04 -5.83
N GLU A 16 -21.27 1.35 -6.61
CA GLU A 16 -22.63 1.01 -6.23
C GLU A 16 -22.73 -0.52 -6.14
N GLN A 17 -23.32 -1.02 -5.07
CA GLN A 17 -23.62 -2.45 -4.98
C GLN A 17 -24.54 -2.84 -6.14
N MET A 18 -24.36 -4.05 -6.69
CA MET A 18 -25.16 -4.53 -7.84
C MET A 18 -26.67 -4.64 -7.52
N ASP A 19 -27.04 -4.60 -6.26
CA ASP A 19 -28.41 -4.64 -5.72
C ASP A 19 -29.01 -3.26 -5.41
N GLY A 20 -28.34 -2.17 -5.83
CA GLY A 20 -28.93 -0.82 -5.83
C GLY A 20 -28.90 -0.07 -4.50
N GLU A 21 -28.36 -0.67 -3.44
CA GLU A 21 -28.14 0.05 -2.19
C GLU A 21 -26.86 0.89 -2.30
N PRO A 22 -26.97 2.23 -2.30
CA PRO A 22 -25.78 3.06 -2.30
C PRO A 22 -25.04 2.84 -0.99
N ILE A 23 -23.75 2.49 -1.08
CA ILE A 23 -22.86 2.67 0.07
C ILE A 23 -22.89 4.17 0.34
N ALA A 24 -23.59 4.57 1.41
CA ALA A 24 -23.75 5.97 1.75
C ALA A 24 -22.35 6.61 1.82
N PRO A 25 -22.07 7.68 1.07
CA PRO A 25 -20.85 8.43 1.28
C PRO A 25 -20.90 8.94 2.72
N ASP A 26 -19.79 8.85 3.43
CA ASP A 26 -19.64 9.62 4.66
C ASP A 26 -19.86 11.09 4.27
N PRO A 27 -20.85 11.78 4.84
CA PRO A 27 -21.18 13.15 4.45
C PRO A 27 -20.07 14.17 4.74
N ALA A 28 -18.98 13.72 5.38
CA ALA A 28 -17.85 14.57 5.75
C ALA A 28 -16.90 14.90 4.59
N VAL A 29 -16.96 14.19 3.44
CA VAL A 29 -16.05 14.46 2.32
C VAL A 29 -16.64 15.52 1.40
N ASP A 30 -16.00 16.69 1.34
CA ASP A 30 -16.34 17.74 0.38
C ASP A 30 -15.99 17.32 -1.05
N LEU A 31 -17.01 17.11 -1.88
CA LEU A 31 -16.85 16.69 -3.27
C LEU A 31 -16.08 17.72 -4.12
N GLU A 32 -16.20 19.01 -3.81
CA GLU A 32 -15.51 20.08 -4.53
C GLU A 32 -14.01 20.11 -4.22
N ALA A 33 -13.62 19.65 -3.03
CA ALA A 33 -12.24 19.54 -2.63
C ALA A 33 -11.52 18.33 -3.23
N ILE A 34 -12.25 17.40 -3.88
CA ILE A 34 -11.65 16.21 -4.49
C ILE A 34 -10.85 16.60 -5.74
N GLU A 35 -9.55 16.38 -5.71
CA GLU A 35 -8.70 16.49 -6.89
C GLU A 35 -8.81 15.20 -7.73
N VAL A 36 -9.37 15.33 -8.93
CA VAL A 36 -9.47 14.20 -9.87
C VAL A 36 -8.16 14.07 -10.64
N PRO A 37 -7.46 12.92 -10.56
CA PRO A 37 -6.24 12.70 -11.32
C PRO A 37 -6.47 12.88 -12.84
N PRO A 38 -5.52 13.46 -13.58
CA PRO A 38 -5.70 13.87 -14.96
C PRO A 38 -5.97 12.73 -15.97
N TYR A 39 -5.74 11.49 -15.56
CA TYR A 39 -6.04 10.31 -16.37
C TYR A 39 -7.45 9.73 -16.11
N PHE A 40 -8.23 10.32 -15.20
CA PHE A 40 -9.64 10.02 -15.06
C PHE A 40 -10.50 11.11 -15.72
N PRO A 41 -11.68 10.77 -16.28
CA PRO A 41 -12.60 11.77 -16.75
C PRO A 41 -13.16 12.59 -15.58
N GLU A 42 -13.15 13.90 -15.71
CA GLU A 42 -13.74 14.84 -14.75
C GLU A 42 -15.27 14.77 -14.81
N THR A 43 -15.86 13.84 -14.08
CA THR A 43 -17.31 13.64 -14.02
C THR A 43 -17.80 13.55 -12.57
N PRO A 44 -19.06 13.91 -12.28
CA PRO A 44 -19.63 13.78 -10.94
C PRO A 44 -19.53 12.34 -10.39
N LYS A 45 -19.66 11.33 -11.25
CA LYS A 45 -19.56 9.92 -10.84
C LYS A 45 -18.14 9.54 -10.41
N VAL A 46 -17.11 10.00 -11.12
CA VAL A 46 -15.70 9.77 -10.73
C VAL A 46 -15.40 10.48 -9.41
N ARG A 47 -15.81 11.73 -9.28
CA ARG A 47 -15.62 12.53 -8.06
C ARG A 47 -16.27 11.85 -6.86
N GLN A 48 -17.49 11.37 -7.00
CA GLN A 48 -18.20 10.62 -5.96
C GLN A 48 -17.49 9.30 -5.60
N SER A 49 -16.96 8.57 -6.57
CA SER A 49 -16.22 7.33 -6.32
C SER A 49 -14.93 7.60 -5.54
N LEU A 50 -14.21 8.66 -5.88
CA LEU A 50 -13.02 9.09 -5.15
C LEU A 50 -13.35 9.55 -3.73
N ALA A 51 -14.44 10.30 -3.54
CA ALA A 51 -14.92 10.70 -2.22
C ALA A 51 -15.20 9.49 -1.32
N ARG A 52 -15.85 8.44 -1.87
CA ARG A 52 -16.07 7.19 -1.13
C ARG A 52 -14.75 6.52 -0.75
N ASN A 53 -13.74 6.56 -1.63
CA ASN A 53 -12.42 6.04 -1.30
C ASN A 53 -11.79 6.78 -0.11
N TYR A 54 -11.84 8.11 -0.11
CA TYR A 54 -11.35 8.90 1.02
C TYR A 54 -12.10 8.59 2.32
N ALA A 55 -13.43 8.50 2.28
CA ALA A 55 -14.23 8.12 3.45
C ALA A 55 -13.87 6.71 3.99
N ASN A 56 -13.58 5.77 3.09
CA ASN A 56 -13.12 4.43 3.48
C ASN A 56 -11.71 4.46 4.11
N ILE A 57 -10.82 5.34 3.63
CA ILE A 57 -9.50 5.54 4.24
C ILE A 57 -9.66 6.12 5.65
N GLU A 58 -10.49 7.15 5.82
CA GLU A 58 -10.78 7.73 7.14
C GLU A 58 -11.39 6.71 8.12
N TYR A 59 -12.26 5.84 7.63
CA TYR A 59 -12.78 4.73 8.45
C TYR A 59 -11.67 3.81 8.94
N ASN A 60 -10.77 3.40 8.06
CA ASN A 60 -9.63 2.56 8.43
C ASN A 60 -8.66 3.29 9.36
N ASP A 61 -8.47 4.60 9.19
CA ASP A 61 -7.63 5.42 10.08
C ASP A 61 -8.20 5.46 11.50
N ARG A 62 -9.51 5.68 11.66
CA ARG A 62 -10.18 5.60 12.96
C ARG A 62 -10.01 4.22 13.61
N ARG A 63 -10.18 3.14 12.82
CA ARG A 63 -9.99 1.77 13.33
C ARG A 63 -8.54 1.49 13.72
N LEU A 64 -7.58 2.00 12.99
CA LEU A 64 -6.17 1.96 13.37
C LEU A 64 -5.93 2.69 14.69
N GLY A 65 -6.54 3.87 14.86
CA GLY A 65 -6.47 4.64 16.11
C GLY A 65 -6.98 3.85 17.31
N GLU A 66 -8.09 3.11 17.16
CA GLU A 66 -8.62 2.21 18.22
C GLU A 66 -7.62 1.10 18.57
N ILE A 67 -7.05 0.43 17.56
CA ILE A 67 -6.04 -0.64 17.77
C ILE A 67 -4.79 -0.09 18.49
N LEU A 68 -4.34 1.11 18.13
CA LEU A 68 -3.22 1.75 18.80
C LEU A 68 -3.57 2.18 20.25
N GLY A 69 -4.82 2.55 20.49
CA GLY A 69 -5.35 2.82 21.82
C GLY A 69 -5.32 1.58 22.70
N GLU A 70 -5.87 0.46 22.21
CA GLU A 70 -5.83 -0.84 22.89
C GLU A 70 -4.39 -1.25 23.22
N LEU A 71 -3.46 -1.09 22.27
CA LEU A 71 -2.04 -1.39 22.48
C LEU A 71 -1.40 -0.53 23.60
N ALA A 72 -1.83 0.73 23.70
CA ALA A 72 -1.36 1.64 24.73
C ALA A 72 -1.96 1.31 26.12
N GLU A 73 -3.25 0.99 26.17
CA GLU A 73 -3.94 0.55 27.40
C GLU A 73 -3.33 -0.73 27.98
N ASP A 74 -2.92 -1.65 27.11
CA ASP A 74 -2.21 -2.88 27.49
C ASP A 74 -0.75 -2.63 27.94
N GLY A 75 -0.26 -1.40 27.86
CA GLY A 75 1.11 -1.03 28.23
C GLY A 75 2.18 -1.56 27.27
N LEU A 76 1.81 -1.97 26.05
CA LEU A 76 2.70 -2.59 25.07
C LEU A 76 3.22 -1.61 24.01
N ALA A 77 2.69 -0.40 23.95
CA ALA A 77 2.96 0.56 22.87
C ALA A 77 4.44 0.91 22.71
N GLU A 78 5.19 1.00 23.82
CA GLU A 78 6.62 1.37 23.81
C GLU A 78 7.54 0.20 23.43
N ASN A 79 7.04 -1.03 23.48
CA ASN A 79 7.79 -2.23 23.12
C ASN A 79 7.25 -2.92 21.87
N THR A 80 6.51 -2.18 21.03
CA THR A 80 5.90 -2.73 19.81
C THR A 80 6.26 -1.88 18.59
N ALA A 81 6.85 -2.51 17.58
CA ALA A 81 6.95 -1.93 16.25
C ALA A 81 5.64 -2.15 15.49
N VAL A 82 5.09 -1.09 14.91
CA VAL A 82 3.84 -1.12 14.12
C VAL A 82 4.16 -0.74 12.69
N PHE A 83 3.67 -1.56 11.73
CA PHE A 83 3.75 -1.28 10.32
C PHE A 83 2.34 -1.14 9.74
N VAL A 84 2.11 -0.08 8.98
CA VAL A 84 0.87 0.14 8.22
C VAL A 84 1.22 0.24 6.76
N TRP A 85 0.65 -0.63 5.95
CA TRP A 85 0.87 -0.64 4.49
C TRP A 85 -0.38 -1.14 3.76
N THR A 86 -0.37 -1.03 2.45
CA THR A 86 -1.41 -1.61 1.58
C THR A 86 -0.81 -2.68 0.68
N ASP A 87 -1.63 -3.60 0.21
CA ASP A 87 -1.25 -4.68 -0.71
C ASP A 87 -0.94 -4.17 -2.13
N HIS A 88 -1.50 -3.02 -2.52
CA HIS A 88 -1.26 -2.38 -3.81
C HIS A 88 -1.35 -0.85 -3.70
N GLY A 89 -1.13 -0.15 -4.81
CA GLY A 89 -1.17 1.30 -4.88
C GLY A 89 -2.60 1.88 -4.76
N PRO A 90 -2.73 3.22 -4.62
CA PRO A 90 -3.95 3.87 -4.14
C PRO A 90 -5.07 3.99 -5.17
N MET A 91 -4.80 3.75 -6.46
CA MET A 91 -5.76 4.08 -7.49
C MET A 91 -6.74 2.96 -7.81
N PRO A 92 -8.03 3.27 -7.98
CA PRO A 92 -9.01 2.33 -8.48
C PRO A 92 -8.53 1.66 -9.78
N ARG A 93 -8.66 0.34 -9.86
CA ARG A 93 -8.18 -0.48 -10.98
C ARG A 93 -6.67 -0.42 -11.25
N GLY A 94 -5.90 0.37 -10.46
CA GLY A 94 -4.44 0.50 -10.60
C GLY A 94 -3.68 -0.79 -10.33
N LYS A 95 -4.19 -1.66 -9.47
CA LYS A 95 -3.55 -2.93 -9.08
C LYS A 95 -3.24 -3.88 -10.25
N ARG A 96 -3.79 -3.62 -11.43
CA ARG A 96 -3.54 -4.40 -12.64
C ARG A 96 -2.17 -4.15 -13.27
N TRP A 97 -1.52 -3.05 -12.92
CA TRP A 97 -0.38 -2.54 -13.64
C TRP A 97 0.85 -2.35 -12.74
N PRO A 98 2.08 -2.57 -13.26
CA PRO A 98 3.32 -2.24 -12.57
C PRO A 98 3.66 -0.74 -12.62
N HIS A 99 2.64 0.13 -12.84
CA HIS A 99 2.74 1.57 -12.67
C HIS A 99 2.66 1.96 -11.19
N ASP A 100 3.06 3.18 -10.85
CA ASP A 100 3.01 3.66 -9.46
C ASP A 100 1.59 3.64 -8.89
N SER A 101 0.58 3.87 -9.72
CA SER A 101 -0.83 3.72 -9.35
C SER A 101 -1.21 2.33 -8.82
N GLY A 102 -0.48 1.29 -9.24
CA GLY A 102 -0.73 -0.09 -8.85
C GLY A 102 0.22 -0.65 -7.80
N ILE A 103 1.46 -0.18 -7.75
CA ILE A 103 2.49 -0.80 -6.91
C ILE A 103 3.17 0.14 -5.91
N ARG A 104 2.92 1.44 -5.96
CA ARG A 104 3.42 2.38 -4.95
C ARG A 104 2.51 2.37 -3.73
N SER A 105 2.72 1.38 -2.87
CA SER A 105 2.01 1.26 -1.60
C SER A 105 2.55 2.23 -0.57
N PRO A 106 1.70 2.93 0.20
CA PRO A 106 2.17 3.62 1.39
C PRO A 106 2.75 2.62 2.39
N LEU A 107 3.81 3.03 3.07
CA LEU A 107 4.41 2.28 4.17
C LEU A 107 4.73 3.25 5.29
N ILE A 108 4.10 3.05 6.44
CA ILE A 108 4.33 3.82 7.67
C ILE A 108 4.88 2.84 8.72
N ALA A 109 5.94 3.22 9.39
CA ALA A 109 6.50 2.45 10.48
C ALA A 109 6.60 3.30 11.76
N ARG A 110 6.06 2.79 12.86
CA ARG A 110 6.28 3.30 14.21
C ARG A 110 7.13 2.30 14.97
N TRP A 111 8.28 2.74 15.42
CA TRP A 111 9.18 1.92 16.24
C TRP A 111 9.82 2.79 17.33
N PRO A 112 9.25 2.80 18.54
CA PRO A 112 9.77 3.56 19.66
C PRO A 112 11.22 3.22 19.95
N GLY A 113 12.04 4.25 20.16
CA GLY A 113 13.49 4.06 20.39
C GLY A 113 14.32 3.68 19.16
N GLY A 114 13.69 3.31 18.04
CA GLY A 114 14.39 2.91 16.81
C GLY A 114 14.22 3.87 15.63
N ILE A 115 13.07 4.57 15.55
CA ILE A 115 12.79 5.58 14.51
C ILE A 115 12.36 6.87 15.19
N ALA A 116 13.04 7.98 14.86
CA ALA A 116 12.64 9.30 15.37
C ALA A 116 11.28 9.71 14.74
N PRO A 117 10.37 10.31 15.52
CA PRO A 117 9.12 10.82 15.00
C PRO A 117 9.32 11.82 13.83
N GLY A 118 8.44 11.75 12.83
CA GLY A 118 8.51 12.63 11.66
C GLY A 118 9.61 12.29 10.65
N THR A 119 10.35 11.19 10.84
CA THR A 119 11.34 10.73 9.87
C THR A 119 10.69 10.35 8.54
N VAL A 120 11.19 10.92 7.45
CA VAL A 120 10.85 10.50 6.07
C VAL A 120 12.06 9.80 5.48
N ARG A 121 11.85 8.62 4.91
CA ARG A 121 12.88 7.81 4.28
C ARG A 121 12.55 7.61 2.81
N GLU A 122 13.56 7.73 1.96
CA GLU A 122 13.42 7.67 0.49
C GLU A 122 14.11 6.43 -0.12
N GLU A 123 14.56 5.51 0.70
CA GLU A 123 15.11 4.26 0.18
C GLU A 123 14.05 3.40 -0.50
N LEU A 124 14.52 2.60 -1.44
CA LEU A 124 13.68 1.65 -2.15
C LEU A 124 13.42 0.42 -1.26
N VAL A 125 12.15 0.24 -0.90
CA VAL A 125 11.66 -0.90 -0.13
C VAL A 125 10.65 -1.68 -0.98
N SER A 126 10.71 -2.99 -0.91
CA SER A 126 9.71 -3.88 -1.51
C SER A 126 8.91 -4.59 -0.41
N THR A 127 7.66 -4.97 -0.67
CA THR A 127 6.83 -5.69 0.32
C THR A 127 7.42 -7.02 0.76
N ILE A 128 8.27 -7.66 -0.07
CA ILE A 128 9.02 -8.86 0.32
C ILE A 128 10.03 -8.60 1.45
N ASP A 129 10.36 -7.33 1.71
CA ASP A 129 11.31 -6.91 2.74
C ASP A 129 10.67 -6.84 4.14
N LEU A 130 9.34 -6.86 4.24
CA LEU A 130 8.63 -6.79 5.52
C LEU A 130 8.95 -7.98 6.41
N ALA A 131 8.88 -9.21 5.88
CA ALA A 131 9.16 -10.42 6.66
C ALA A 131 10.59 -10.45 7.23
N PRO A 132 11.67 -10.27 6.44
CA PRO A 132 13.01 -10.23 7.00
C PRO A 132 13.24 -9.03 7.94
N THR A 133 12.54 -7.91 7.74
CA THR A 133 12.60 -6.76 8.66
C THR A 133 12.00 -7.11 10.02
N VAL A 134 10.83 -7.77 10.05
CA VAL A 134 10.22 -8.24 11.31
C VAL A 134 11.13 -9.21 12.02
N LEU A 135 11.73 -10.20 11.32
CA LEU A 135 12.69 -11.12 11.91
C LEU A 135 13.91 -10.39 12.47
N SER A 136 14.43 -9.40 11.76
CA SER A 136 15.55 -8.56 12.22
C SER A 136 15.21 -7.83 13.52
N LEU A 137 14.02 -7.20 13.59
CA LEU A 137 13.56 -6.48 14.78
C LEU A 137 13.38 -7.41 15.99
N CYS A 138 12.92 -8.64 15.75
CA CYS A 138 12.77 -9.67 16.80
C CYS A 138 14.09 -10.35 17.18
N GLY A 139 15.22 -9.99 16.59
CA GLY A 139 16.51 -10.64 16.84
C GLY A 139 16.62 -12.06 16.27
N VAL A 140 15.65 -12.48 15.44
CA VAL A 140 15.60 -13.81 14.81
C VAL A 140 16.49 -13.84 13.58
N GLU A 141 17.12 -14.99 13.32
CA GLU A 141 17.92 -15.19 12.10
C GLU A 141 17.02 -15.18 10.86
N ILE A 142 17.48 -14.49 9.78
CA ILE A 142 16.76 -14.44 8.52
C ILE A 142 17.15 -15.67 7.70
N PRO A 143 16.20 -16.57 7.37
CA PRO A 143 16.48 -17.75 6.58
C PRO A 143 17.02 -17.41 5.20
N GLN A 144 18.02 -18.17 4.71
CA GLN A 144 18.70 -17.90 3.44
C GLN A 144 17.80 -17.95 2.20
N HIS A 145 16.66 -18.64 2.26
CA HIS A 145 15.71 -18.70 1.14
C HIS A 145 14.82 -17.47 1.01
N ILE A 146 14.82 -16.55 1.98
CA ILE A 146 14.08 -15.29 1.90
C ILE A 146 14.78 -14.36 0.92
N GLN A 147 14.07 -13.96 -0.14
CA GLN A 147 14.60 -13.07 -1.19
C GLN A 147 14.59 -11.59 -0.80
N GLY A 148 13.74 -11.20 0.16
CA GLY A 148 13.69 -9.85 0.71
C GLY A 148 14.92 -9.56 1.59
N GLN A 149 15.15 -8.28 1.85
CA GLN A 149 16.21 -7.81 2.76
C GLN A 149 15.61 -6.93 3.86
N ALA A 150 16.11 -7.08 5.08
CA ALA A 150 15.67 -6.21 6.17
C ALA A 150 16.10 -4.76 5.92
N PHE A 151 15.20 -3.80 6.12
CA PHE A 151 15.50 -2.35 6.04
C PHE A 151 15.51 -1.68 7.42
N LEU A 152 15.16 -2.41 8.49
CA LEU A 152 15.23 -1.97 9.89
C LEU A 152 15.80 -3.05 10.77
N GLY A 153 16.28 -2.64 11.97
CA GLY A 153 16.81 -3.53 12.98
C GLY A 153 18.28 -3.89 12.79
N PRO A 154 18.84 -4.75 13.67
CA PRO A 154 20.28 -5.05 13.72
C PRO A 154 20.81 -5.80 12.48
N ARG A 155 19.92 -6.37 11.66
CA ARG A 155 20.27 -7.08 10.42
C ARG A 155 19.83 -6.30 9.16
N ALA A 156 19.64 -4.98 9.28
CA ALA A 156 19.33 -4.15 8.13
C ALA A 156 20.45 -4.23 7.09
N ALA A 157 20.06 -4.50 5.86
CA ALA A 157 20.97 -4.53 4.71
C ALA A 157 21.25 -3.10 4.22
N PRO A 158 22.31 -2.88 3.43
CA PRO A 158 22.50 -1.64 2.68
C PRO A 158 21.31 -1.34 1.77
N GLU A 159 21.08 -0.05 1.49
CA GLU A 159 20.05 0.35 0.54
C GLU A 159 20.22 -0.37 -0.81
N ARG A 160 19.09 -0.79 -1.38
CA ARG A 160 19.10 -1.35 -2.73
C ARG A 160 19.08 -0.24 -3.77
N GLU A 161 19.76 -0.50 -4.87
CA GLU A 161 19.78 0.41 -6.01
C GLU A 161 18.51 0.30 -6.86
N TYR A 162 17.91 -0.91 -6.93
CA TYR A 162 16.74 -1.19 -7.76
C TYR A 162 15.69 -2.00 -7.03
N VAL A 163 14.42 -1.77 -7.40
CA VAL A 163 13.29 -2.66 -7.14
C VAL A 163 12.70 -3.14 -8.46
N TYR A 164 12.12 -4.36 -8.43
CA TYR A 164 11.60 -5.03 -9.62
C TYR A 164 10.12 -5.35 -9.42
N ALA A 165 9.35 -5.31 -10.52
CA ALA A 165 7.99 -5.77 -10.55
C ALA A 165 7.73 -6.58 -11.81
N ALA A 166 6.80 -7.54 -11.71
CA ALA A 166 6.44 -8.43 -12.79
C ALA A 166 4.93 -8.65 -12.81
N ARG A 167 4.39 -8.78 -14.01
CA ARG A 167 3.06 -9.29 -14.28
C ARG A 167 3.14 -10.26 -15.45
N ASP A 168 2.53 -11.44 -15.36
CA ASP A 168 2.44 -12.41 -16.45
C ASP A 168 1.00 -12.56 -16.95
N ARG A 169 0.02 -12.27 -16.09
CA ARG A 169 -1.40 -12.27 -16.43
C ARG A 169 -2.20 -11.45 -15.42
N TYR A 170 -3.39 -11.06 -15.81
CA TYR A 170 -4.44 -10.58 -14.93
C TYR A 170 -5.76 -11.22 -15.37
N ASP A 171 -6.48 -11.86 -14.45
CA ASP A 171 -7.63 -12.72 -14.75
C ASP A 171 -7.29 -13.73 -15.87
N GLU A 172 -8.03 -13.76 -16.97
CA GLU A 172 -7.85 -14.64 -18.12
C GLU A 172 -6.85 -14.11 -19.17
N MET A 173 -6.43 -12.84 -19.04
CA MET A 173 -5.56 -12.19 -20.03
C MET A 173 -4.09 -12.39 -19.70
N TYR A 174 -3.36 -13.02 -20.62
CA TYR A 174 -1.90 -13.03 -20.59
C TYR A 174 -1.34 -11.70 -21.09
N ASP A 175 -0.47 -11.09 -20.29
CA ASP A 175 0.24 -9.89 -20.68
C ASP A 175 1.53 -9.79 -19.86
N THR A 176 2.61 -10.27 -20.43
CA THR A 176 3.91 -10.29 -19.76
C THR A 176 4.49 -8.88 -19.73
N VAL A 177 4.60 -8.34 -18.51
CA VAL A 177 5.19 -7.02 -18.23
C VAL A 177 6.27 -7.15 -17.18
N ARG A 178 7.37 -6.45 -17.35
CA ARG A 178 8.45 -6.34 -16.37
C ARG A 178 8.75 -4.85 -16.12
N ALA A 179 9.05 -4.54 -14.88
CA ALA A 179 9.47 -3.20 -14.49
C ALA A 179 10.71 -3.25 -13.60
N VAL A 180 11.56 -2.27 -13.78
CA VAL A 180 12.68 -1.96 -12.88
C VAL A 180 12.61 -0.48 -12.53
N ARG A 181 12.88 -0.15 -11.27
CA ARG A 181 12.88 1.22 -10.76
C ARG A 181 14.12 1.47 -9.91
N ASP A 182 14.75 2.60 -10.13
CA ASP A 182 15.68 3.28 -9.21
C ASP A 182 14.96 4.45 -8.48
N LYS A 183 15.70 5.27 -7.74
CA LYS A 183 15.13 6.44 -7.04
C LYS A 183 14.56 7.50 -7.97
N ARG A 184 14.97 7.55 -9.24
CA ARG A 184 14.61 8.60 -10.19
C ARG A 184 13.75 8.10 -11.34
N PHE A 185 14.08 6.93 -11.90
CA PHE A 185 13.49 6.41 -13.11
C PHE A 185 12.78 5.09 -12.86
N LYS A 186 11.75 4.83 -13.65
CA LYS A 186 11.12 3.53 -13.80
C LYS A 186 11.08 3.17 -15.29
N TYR A 187 11.60 1.99 -15.63
CA TYR A 187 11.45 1.40 -16.95
C TYR A 187 10.43 0.26 -16.90
N ILE A 188 9.48 0.28 -17.82
CA ILE A 188 8.45 -0.76 -17.95
C ILE A 188 8.53 -1.32 -19.36
N ARG A 189 8.63 -2.64 -19.48
CA ARG A 189 8.66 -3.36 -20.74
C ARG A 189 7.43 -4.23 -20.87
N HIS A 190 6.63 -3.98 -21.93
CA HIS A 190 5.57 -4.86 -22.38
C HIS A 190 6.15 -5.82 -23.43
N TYR A 191 5.87 -7.11 -23.28
CA TYR A 191 6.37 -8.14 -24.20
C TYR A 191 5.40 -8.41 -25.34
N HIS A 192 4.13 -8.02 -25.16
CA HIS A 192 3.03 -8.16 -26.14
C HIS A 192 2.34 -6.82 -26.37
N PRO A 193 3.06 -5.79 -26.91
CA PRO A 193 2.51 -4.45 -27.06
C PRO A 193 1.37 -4.36 -28.08
N GLU A 194 1.23 -5.37 -28.93
CA GLU A 194 0.15 -5.50 -29.90
C GLU A 194 -1.18 -5.95 -29.28
N GLN A 195 -1.17 -6.44 -28.04
CA GLN A 195 -2.37 -6.87 -27.35
C GLN A 195 -2.89 -5.72 -26.47
N PRO A 196 -4.02 -5.08 -26.81
CA PRO A 196 -4.64 -4.12 -25.90
C PRO A 196 -5.24 -4.86 -24.71
N TYR A 197 -5.09 -4.24 -23.55
CA TYR A 197 -5.67 -4.76 -22.31
C TYR A 197 -6.86 -3.92 -21.90
#